data_fffc4c854143d92ffbd294967e0665d1
#
_entry.id   fffc4c854143d92ffbd294967e0665d1
#
_cell.length_a   1.000
_cell.length_b   1.000
_cell.length_c   1.000
_cell.angle_alpha   90.00
_cell.angle_beta   90.00
_cell.angle_gamma   90.00
#
_symmetry.space_group_name_H-M   'P 1'
#
loop_
_entity.id
_entity.type
_entity.pdbx_description
1 polymer ?
#
loop_
_entity_poly.entity_id
_entity_poly.type
_entity_poly.pdbx_seq_one_letter_code
_entity_poly.pdbx_strand_id
1 'polypeptide(L)'
;MLNRSLASGLDRGFTLIGLLGVNPESWRLRQLEPILSGRRIPHQAIFPWLFATEVRDGTVECSYDSLRMAGDELFYDLIYVISLGFDQLPEALYKLEFLRQLRSRGTRIVNSIETIETCRNKVSMTLRMVSRGVRMPTTLITESVHLAVDFIRSNRPCVLKPITGLQGRGIIMIPEEMREGDIVDYVSWFQAKYGKDVIYVQRFIEHPQYDIRALVIGGEVVSKMRRFNPQGWRTNISAGAQPLPSQDDVDEIALQAAEAVGGEIVGVDILPSVEGDYYVLEVNAFPGWQGLQEVTDRSIAEAAVDYLCSLL
;
A
#
# COMPACT_ATOMS: atom_id res chain seq x y z
N MET A 1 21.08 21.57 2.47
CA MET A 1 20.83 23.00 2.79
C MET A 1 19.53 23.38 2.13
N LEU A 2 18.45 23.52 2.90
CA LEU A 2 17.18 24.06 2.39
C LEU A 2 17.42 25.47 1.88
N ASN A 3 17.00 25.71 0.65
CA ASN A 3 17.13 27.02 0.03
C ASN A 3 16.20 27.99 0.80
N ARG A 4 16.74 28.87 1.64
CA ARG A 4 15.98 29.84 2.44
C ARG A 4 15.03 30.74 1.62
N SER A 5 15.11 30.67 0.27
CA SER A 5 14.24 31.42 -0.64
C SER A 5 12.82 30.85 -0.74
N LEU A 6 12.55 29.64 -0.25
CA LEU A 6 11.21 29.02 -0.24
C LEU A 6 10.38 29.39 1.00
N ALA A 7 10.98 30.03 1.99
CA ALA A 7 10.39 30.22 3.32
C ALA A 7 9.69 31.56 3.57
N SER A 8 9.60 32.46 2.60
CA SER A 8 8.91 33.75 2.79
C SER A 8 7.59 33.74 2.05
N GLY A 9 6.47 33.44 2.81
CA GLY A 9 5.21 33.23 2.22
C GLY A 9 4.16 34.17 2.47
N LEU A 10 3.48 34.91 1.88
CA LEU A 10 2.09 35.39 1.92
C LEU A 10 1.51 35.66 0.53
N ASP A 11 2.30 35.50 -0.52
CA ASP A 11 1.82 35.56 -1.91
C ASP A 11 2.56 34.49 -2.72
N ARG A 12 2.27 33.20 -2.42
CA ARG A 12 2.86 32.08 -3.17
C ARG A 12 2.15 31.97 -4.50
N GLY A 13 2.67 32.62 -5.51
CA GLY A 13 2.27 32.40 -6.90
C GLY A 13 2.65 31.03 -7.46
N PHE A 14 2.96 30.05 -6.61
CA PHE A 14 3.32 28.69 -7.02
C PHE A 14 2.87 27.64 -6.00
N THR A 15 2.51 26.48 -6.50
CA THR A 15 2.15 25.30 -5.73
C THR A 15 3.39 24.48 -5.36
N LEU A 16 3.45 23.96 -4.11
CA LEU A 16 4.54 23.13 -3.62
C LEU A 16 4.08 21.69 -3.37
N ILE A 17 4.72 20.72 -4.03
CA ILE A 17 4.48 19.28 -3.83
C ILE A 17 5.51 18.69 -2.88
N GLY A 18 5.05 18.03 -1.81
CA GLY A 18 5.86 17.18 -0.95
C GLY A 18 5.90 15.73 -1.46
N LEU A 19 7.09 15.16 -1.63
CA LEU A 19 7.28 13.74 -1.94
C LEU A 19 7.72 13.01 -0.67
N LEU A 20 6.77 12.40 0.05
CA LEU A 20 7.04 11.80 1.36
C LEU A 20 7.54 10.37 1.23
N GLY A 21 8.77 10.12 1.64
CA GLY A 21 9.40 8.80 1.60
C GLY A 21 10.29 8.50 2.79
N VAL A 22 10.70 7.25 2.96
CA VAL A 22 11.61 6.81 4.03
C VAL A 22 13.02 6.48 3.53
N ASN A 23 13.28 6.64 2.26
CA ASN A 23 14.58 6.39 1.68
C ASN A 23 14.92 7.52 0.68
N PRO A 24 15.91 8.36 0.98
CA PRO A 24 16.37 9.42 0.05
C PRO A 24 16.81 8.87 -1.30
N GLU A 25 17.38 7.67 -1.32
CA GLU A 25 17.83 6.98 -2.54
C GLU A 25 16.72 6.13 -3.19
N SER A 26 15.46 6.39 -2.87
CA SER A 26 14.32 5.66 -3.44
C SER A 26 14.31 5.76 -4.95
N TRP A 27 14.22 4.61 -5.63
CA TRP A 27 14.06 4.56 -7.08
C TRP A 27 12.87 5.41 -7.55
N ARG A 28 11.75 5.39 -6.81
CA ARG A 28 10.55 6.19 -7.13
C ARG A 28 10.82 7.71 -7.08
N LEU A 29 11.53 8.20 -6.07
CA LEU A 29 11.94 9.62 -6.00
C LEU A 29 12.78 9.99 -7.23
N ARG A 30 13.77 9.18 -7.56
CA ARG A 30 14.62 9.41 -8.75
C ARG A 30 13.85 9.40 -10.08
N GLN A 31 12.68 8.79 -10.15
CA GLN A 31 11.82 8.84 -11.33
C GLN A 31 10.93 10.09 -11.36
N LEU A 32 10.41 10.53 -10.21
CA LEU A 32 9.44 11.64 -10.11
C LEU A 32 10.11 13.02 -10.16
N GLU A 33 11.21 13.21 -9.41
CA GLU A 33 11.87 14.53 -9.28
C GLU A 33 12.34 15.13 -10.61
N PRO A 34 12.95 14.37 -11.55
CA PRO A 34 13.35 14.93 -12.86
C PRO A 34 12.15 15.43 -13.68
N ILE A 35 10.99 14.76 -13.60
CA ILE A 35 9.80 15.15 -14.35
C ILE A 35 9.21 16.44 -13.76
N LEU A 36 9.08 16.51 -12.44
CA LEU A 36 8.61 17.71 -11.75
C LEU A 36 9.54 18.90 -12.02
N SER A 37 10.87 18.69 -11.96
CA SER A 37 11.88 19.70 -12.27
C SER A 37 11.79 20.18 -13.73
N GLY A 38 11.68 19.25 -14.67
CA GLY A 38 11.55 19.54 -16.11
C GLY A 38 10.29 20.36 -16.43
N ARG A 39 9.21 20.12 -15.68
CA ARG A 39 7.95 20.89 -15.77
C ARG A 39 7.97 22.19 -14.95
N ARG A 40 9.04 22.48 -14.22
CA ARG A 40 9.19 23.63 -13.33
C ARG A 40 8.15 23.64 -12.21
N ILE A 41 7.74 22.48 -11.72
CA ILE A 41 6.82 22.35 -10.59
C ILE A 41 7.64 22.33 -9.30
N PRO A 42 7.44 23.27 -8.38
CA PRO A 42 8.10 23.30 -7.09
C PRO A 42 7.79 22.02 -6.30
N HIS A 43 8.82 21.33 -5.87
CA HIS A 43 8.69 20.09 -5.11
C HIS A 43 9.84 19.88 -4.15
N GLN A 44 9.62 19.04 -3.15
CA GLN A 44 10.62 18.67 -2.16
C GLN A 44 10.43 17.23 -1.71
N ALA A 45 11.51 16.44 -1.68
CA ALA A 45 11.52 15.18 -0.95
C ALA A 45 11.48 15.44 0.56
N ILE A 46 10.56 14.81 1.27
CA ILE A 46 10.36 14.95 2.72
C ILE A 46 10.42 13.59 3.40
N PHE A 47 10.93 13.58 4.64
CA PHE A 47 11.25 12.35 5.35
C PHE A 47 10.66 12.36 6.76
N PRO A 48 9.93 11.31 7.19
CA PRO A 48 9.19 11.32 8.45
C PRO A 48 10.05 11.50 9.71
N TRP A 49 11.31 11.15 9.67
CA TRP A 49 12.21 11.32 10.85
C TRP A 49 12.58 12.78 11.15
N LEU A 50 12.25 13.71 10.24
CA LEU A 50 12.40 15.16 10.44
C LEU A 50 11.10 15.83 10.90
N PHE A 51 10.02 15.05 11.11
CA PHE A 51 8.77 15.56 11.62
C PHE A 51 8.86 15.83 13.12
N ALA A 52 8.34 16.96 13.56
CA ALA A 52 8.11 17.23 14.97
C ALA A 52 6.74 17.87 15.18
N THR A 53 6.14 17.58 16.34
CA THR A 53 4.88 18.16 16.76
C THR A 53 5.07 18.72 18.16
N GLU A 54 4.81 20.00 18.32
CA GLU A 54 4.85 20.69 19.60
C GLU A 54 3.43 21.07 20.04
N VAL A 55 3.13 20.84 21.32
CA VAL A 55 1.87 21.30 21.93
C VAL A 55 2.21 22.35 22.96
N ARG A 56 1.77 23.57 22.75
CA ARG A 56 2.00 24.70 23.64
C ARG A 56 0.75 25.57 23.76
N ASP A 57 0.36 25.86 24.99
CA ASP A 57 -0.75 26.81 25.30
C ASP A 57 -2.05 26.49 24.52
N GLY A 58 -2.37 25.19 24.40
CA GLY A 58 -3.59 24.73 23.70
C GLY A 58 -3.50 24.76 22.15
N THR A 59 -2.32 25.05 21.61
CA THR A 59 -2.06 25.02 20.17
C THR A 59 -1.20 23.81 19.78
N VAL A 60 -1.36 23.32 18.54
CA VAL A 60 -0.55 22.26 17.97
C VAL A 60 0.23 22.83 16.80
N GLU A 61 1.55 22.75 16.88
CA GLU A 61 2.46 23.17 15.83
C GLU A 61 3.16 21.95 15.22
N CYS A 62 3.09 21.79 13.91
CA CYS A 62 3.85 20.80 13.14
C CYS A 62 5.04 21.46 12.49
N SER A 63 6.19 20.79 12.53
CA SER A 63 7.40 21.27 11.87
C SER A 63 8.12 20.16 11.11
N TYR A 64 8.89 20.57 10.11
CA TYR A 64 9.76 19.71 9.32
C TYR A 64 11.15 20.34 9.31
N ASP A 65 12.16 19.61 9.80
CA ASP A 65 13.54 20.09 9.89
C ASP A 65 13.63 21.50 10.52
N SER A 66 12.90 21.68 11.64
CA SER A 66 12.80 22.94 12.40
C SER A 66 11.99 24.08 11.72
N LEU A 67 11.46 23.87 10.53
CA LEU A 67 10.55 24.83 9.86
C LEU A 67 9.09 24.48 10.18
N ARG A 68 8.27 25.48 10.51
CA ARG A 68 6.83 25.26 10.72
C ARG A 68 6.13 24.85 9.45
N MET A 69 5.36 23.77 9.50
CA MET A 69 4.60 23.24 8.37
C MET A 69 3.13 23.71 8.44
N ALA A 70 2.89 24.93 8.69
CA ALA A 70 1.59 25.58 8.51
C ALA A 70 1.73 27.03 8.94
N GLY A 71 1.00 27.91 8.32
CA GLY A 71 1.16 29.35 8.49
C GLY A 71 2.29 29.87 7.59
N ASP A 72 3.16 30.69 8.11
CA ASP A 72 4.00 31.56 7.29
C ASP A 72 5.33 30.96 6.82
N GLU A 73 5.72 29.74 7.25
CA GLU A 73 7.08 29.23 6.99
C GLU A 73 7.14 28.17 5.89
N LEU A 74 6.40 27.04 6.04
CA LEU A 74 6.40 25.95 5.07
C LEU A 74 5.02 25.32 4.94
N PHE A 75 4.45 25.36 3.74
CA PHE A 75 3.16 24.75 3.43
C PHE A 75 3.26 23.94 2.14
N TYR A 76 2.77 22.70 2.18
CA TYR A 76 2.60 21.88 0.99
C TYR A 76 1.14 21.89 0.57
N ASP A 77 0.88 22.22 -0.68
CA ASP A 77 -0.47 22.15 -1.26
C ASP A 77 -0.88 20.69 -1.40
N LEU A 78 0.09 19.83 -1.77
CA LEU A 78 -0.11 18.40 -1.89
C LEU A 78 1.12 17.65 -1.34
N ILE A 79 0.85 16.54 -0.63
CA ILE A 79 1.87 15.55 -0.26
C ILE A 79 1.53 14.21 -0.88
N TYR A 80 2.39 13.71 -1.77
CA TYR A 80 2.33 12.34 -2.25
C TYR A 80 3.12 11.43 -1.33
N VAL A 81 2.41 10.50 -0.69
CA VAL A 81 3.00 9.56 0.25
C VAL A 81 3.52 8.34 -0.50
N ILE A 82 4.82 8.33 -0.79
CA ILE A 82 5.51 7.24 -1.47
C ILE A 82 5.73 6.05 -0.52
N SER A 83 6.07 6.34 0.74
CA SER A 83 6.23 5.35 1.81
C SER A 83 6.29 6.03 3.17
N LEU A 84 5.90 5.33 4.24
CA LEU A 84 5.92 5.85 5.61
C LEU A 84 6.79 5.03 6.58
N GLY A 85 7.26 3.82 6.17
CA GLY A 85 8.15 3.00 6.99
C GLY A 85 7.55 2.65 8.35
N PHE A 86 6.37 2.06 8.35
CA PHE A 86 5.70 1.66 9.59
C PHE A 86 6.21 0.30 10.08
N ASP A 87 7.22 0.27 10.89
CA ASP A 87 7.72 -0.97 11.49
C ASP A 87 7.03 -1.27 12.82
N GLN A 88 6.61 -0.24 13.57
CA GLN A 88 5.95 -0.36 14.87
C GLN A 88 4.63 0.43 14.91
N LEU A 89 3.67 -0.03 15.74
CA LEU A 89 2.36 0.64 15.89
C LEU A 89 2.47 2.09 16.39
N PRO A 90 3.29 2.42 17.41
CA PRO A 90 3.42 3.80 17.89
C PRO A 90 3.94 4.74 16.79
N GLU A 91 4.89 4.28 15.99
CA GLU A 91 5.44 5.03 14.86
C GLU A 91 4.35 5.30 13.79
N ALA A 92 3.55 4.28 13.47
CA ALA A 92 2.46 4.42 12.53
C ALA A 92 1.41 5.45 13.00
N LEU A 93 1.00 5.36 14.27
CA LEU A 93 0.02 6.28 14.86
C LEU A 93 0.54 7.73 14.81
N TYR A 94 1.78 7.97 15.19
CA TYR A 94 2.38 9.30 15.15
C TYR A 94 2.40 9.90 13.74
N LYS A 95 2.91 9.14 12.77
CA LYS A 95 3.01 9.62 11.38
C LYS A 95 1.65 9.89 10.74
N LEU A 96 0.67 9.04 10.98
CA LEU A 96 -0.68 9.25 10.48
C LEU A 96 -1.33 10.47 11.13
N GLU A 97 -1.16 10.66 12.43
CA GLU A 97 -1.70 11.84 13.12
C GLU A 97 -1.02 13.13 12.64
N PHE A 98 0.29 13.10 12.41
CA PHE A 98 0.99 14.22 11.80
C PHE A 98 0.39 14.61 10.43
N LEU A 99 0.14 13.63 9.57
CA LEU A 99 -0.51 13.87 8.27
C LEU A 99 -1.94 14.39 8.42
N ARG A 100 -2.72 13.94 9.44
CA ARG A 100 -4.04 14.49 9.75
C ARG A 100 -3.97 15.96 10.11
N GLN A 101 -2.97 16.36 10.90
CA GLN A 101 -2.75 17.76 11.24
C GLN A 101 -2.44 18.61 10.01
N LEU A 102 -1.65 18.12 9.06
CA LEU A 102 -1.40 18.83 7.80
C LEU A 102 -2.65 18.92 6.95
N ARG A 103 -3.40 17.83 6.82
CA ARG A 103 -4.67 17.81 6.07
C ARG A 103 -5.70 18.79 6.67
N SER A 104 -5.82 18.87 7.98
CA SER A 104 -6.75 19.80 8.64
C SER A 104 -6.42 21.29 8.37
N ARG A 105 -5.21 21.56 7.90
CA ARG A 105 -4.72 22.90 7.53
C ARG A 105 -4.73 23.13 6.01
N GLY A 106 -5.32 22.21 5.24
CA GLY A 106 -5.53 22.37 3.80
C GLY A 106 -4.59 21.56 2.90
N THR A 107 -3.56 20.88 3.43
CA THR A 107 -2.68 20.05 2.60
C THR A 107 -3.45 18.84 2.04
N ARG A 108 -3.44 18.62 0.73
CA ARG A 108 -3.94 17.40 0.08
C ARG A 108 -2.96 16.24 0.33
N ILE A 109 -3.45 15.10 0.81
CA ILE A 109 -2.62 13.90 1.01
C ILE A 109 -3.04 12.81 0.02
N VAL A 110 -2.11 12.28 -0.76
CA VAL A 110 -2.30 11.20 -1.74
C VAL A 110 -1.39 10.01 -1.37
N ASN A 111 -1.90 8.81 -1.18
CA ASN A 111 -3.32 8.47 -0.98
C ASN A 111 -3.85 9.06 0.32
N SER A 112 -5.17 9.11 0.44
CA SER A 112 -5.80 9.59 1.68
C SER A 112 -5.35 8.78 2.90
N ILE A 113 -5.41 9.37 4.08
CA ILE A 113 -5.02 8.69 5.33
C ILE A 113 -5.90 7.47 5.54
N GLU A 114 -7.18 7.56 5.25
CA GLU A 114 -8.17 6.48 5.35
C GLU A 114 -7.84 5.31 4.40
N THR A 115 -7.38 5.61 3.20
CA THR A 115 -6.89 4.61 2.23
C THR A 115 -5.64 3.93 2.76
N ILE A 116 -4.68 4.70 3.28
CA ILE A 116 -3.44 4.17 3.86
C ILE A 116 -3.76 3.22 5.02
N GLU A 117 -4.60 3.62 5.95
CA GLU A 117 -5.01 2.78 7.10
C GLU A 117 -5.73 1.51 6.66
N THR A 118 -6.66 1.64 5.69
CA THR A 118 -7.41 0.50 5.15
C THR A 118 -6.49 -0.51 4.50
N CYS A 119 -5.60 -0.08 3.60
CA CYS A 119 -4.70 -0.96 2.88
C CYS A 119 -3.65 -1.63 3.77
N ARG A 120 -3.32 -1.04 4.91
CA ARG A 120 -2.40 -1.64 5.89
C ARG A 120 -3.03 -2.66 6.82
N ASN A 121 -4.33 -2.67 6.94
CA ASN A 121 -5.09 -3.58 7.79
C ASN A 121 -5.87 -4.57 6.91
N LYS A 122 -5.36 -5.81 6.79
CA LYS A 122 -6.00 -6.84 5.97
C LYS A 122 -7.47 -7.09 6.34
N VAL A 123 -7.82 -6.94 7.62
CA VAL A 123 -9.22 -7.09 8.07
C VAL A 123 -10.09 -5.99 7.47
N SER A 124 -9.72 -4.72 7.68
CA SER A 124 -10.46 -3.57 7.16
C SER A 124 -10.56 -3.61 5.63
N MET A 125 -9.46 -3.90 4.96
CA MET A 125 -9.38 -4.01 3.51
C MET A 125 -10.32 -5.11 2.98
N THR A 126 -10.25 -6.33 3.55
CA THR A 126 -11.11 -7.45 3.16
C THR A 126 -12.58 -7.11 3.31
N LEU A 127 -12.99 -6.60 4.48
CA LEU A 127 -14.38 -6.26 4.75
C LEU A 127 -14.90 -5.17 3.80
N ARG A 128 -14.09 -4.13 3.52
CA ARG A 128 -14.46 -3.08 2.56
C ARG A 128 -14.60 -3.61 1.14
N MET A 129 -13.65 -4.41 0.67
CA MET A 129 -13.70 -4.99 -0.67
C MET A 129 -14.93 -5.89 -0.85
N VAL A 130 -15.18 -6.79 0.09
CA VAL A 130 -16.35 -7.69 0.04
C VAL A 130 -17.66 -6.90 0.09
N SER A 131 -17.77 -5.87 0.93
CA SER A 131 -18.98 -5.02 1.01
C SER A 131 -19.26 -4.23 -0.28
N ARG A 132 -18.26 -4.08 -1.15
CA ARG A 132 -18.36 -3.46 -2.47
C ARG A 132 -18.44 -4.46 -3.62
N GLY A 133 -18.64 -5.75 -3.31
CA GLY A 133 -18.80 -6.80 -4.30
C GLY A 133 -17.49 -7.29 -4.93
N VAL A 134 -16.33 -6.87 -4.45
CA VAL A 134 -15.04 -7.36 -4.94
C VAL A 134 -14.86 -8.82 -4.54
N ARG A 135 -14.57 -9.68 -5.52
CA ARG A 135 -14.37 -11.11 -5.30
C ARG A 135 -13.02 -11.36 -4.62
N MET A 136 -13.07 -11.98 -3.45
CA MET A 136 -11.91 -12.40 -2.67
C MET A 136 -11.99 -13.90 -2.35
N PRO A 137 -10.85 -14.57 -2.06
CA PRO A 137 -10.89 -15.95 -1.57
C PRO A 137 -11.64 -16.04 -0.23
N THR A 138 -12.33 -17.15 -0.02
CA THR A 138 -13.03 -17.42 1.25
C THR A 138 -12.09 -17.26 2.44
N THR A 139 -12.46 -16.45 3.41
CA THR A 139 -11.59 -16.00 4.50
C THR A 139 -12.32 -16.06 5.84
N LEU A 140 -11.64 -16.54 6.86
CA LEU A 140 -12.06 -16.42 8.26
C LEU A 140 -11.06 -15.53 9.01
N ILE A 141 -11.58 -14.64 9.84
CA ILE A 141 -10.83 -13.79 10.76
C ILE A 141 -11.35 -14.04 12.17
N THR A 142 -10.48 -14.47 13.07
CA THR A 142 -10.88 -14.87 14.45
C THR A 142 -9.70 -14.82 15.42
N GLU A 143 -9.97 -14.72 16.70
CA GLU A 143 -8.98 -14.93 17.78
C GLU A 143 -9.00 -16.40 18.29
N SER A 144 -9.99 -17.19 17.90
CA SER A 144 -10.17 -18.57 18.34
C SER A 144 -9.41 -19.55 17.44
N VAL A 145 -8.43 -20.24 18.03
CA VAL A 145 -7.73 -21.36 17.36
C VAL A 145 -8.73 -22.45 16.94
N HIS A 146 -9.72 -22.74 17.76
CA HIS A 146 -10.73 -23.76 17.46
C HIS A 146 -11.52 -23.43 16.18
N LEU A 147 -12.04 -22.19 16.07
CA LEU A 147 -12.77 -21.76 14.88
C LEU A 147 -11.87 -21.74 13.63
N ALA A 148 -10.61 -21.34 13.79
CA ALA A 148 -9.65 -21.37 12.67
C ALA A 148 -9.38 -22.80 12.19
N VAL A 149 -9.23 -23.76 13.11
CA VAL A 149 -9.01 -25.17 12.80
C VAL A 149 -10.24 -25.78 12.10
N ASP A 150 -11.45 -25.46 12.54
CA ASP A 150 -12.70 -25.96 11.91
C ASP A 150 -12.86 -25.37 10.50
N PHE A 151 -12.51 -24.09 10.31
CA PHE A 151 -12.48 -23.48 8.97
C PHE A 151 -11.47 -24.17 8.06
N ILE A 152 -10.25 -24.43 8.53
CA ILE A 152 -9.19 -25.10 7.78
C ILE A 152 -9.65 -26.49 7.36
N ARG A 153 -10.24 -27.28 8.26
CA ARG A 153 -10.76 -28.62 7.96
C ARG A 153 -11.75 -28.64 6.81
N SER A 154 -12.54 -27.59 6.68
CA SER A 154 -13.59 -27.49 5.66
C SER A 154 -13.09 -26.82 4.34
N ASN A 155 -11.91 -26.20 4.33
CA ASN A 155 -11.46 -25.34 3.24
C ASN A 155 -10.00 -25.59 2.79
N ARG A 156 -9.36 -26.67 3.22
CA ARG A 156 -7.97 -27.00 2.82
C ARG A 156 -7.84 -27.12 1.29
N PRO A 157 -6.67 -26.78 0.74
CA PRO A 157 -5.52 -26.13 1.39
C PRO A 157 -5.83 -24.67 1.76
N CYS A 158 -5.17 -24.14 2.80
CA CYS A 158 -5.36 -22.78 3.31
C CYS A 158 -4.04 -22.03 3.45
N VAL A 159 -4.12 -20.71 3.53
CA VAL A 159 -2.99 -19.84 3.87
C VAL A 159 -3.30 -19.03 5.12
N LEU A 160 -2.36 -19.02 6.06
CA LEU A 160 -2.35 -18.13 7.21
C LEU A 160 -1.57 -16.87 6.86
N LYS A 161 -2.12 -15.69 7.15
CA LYS A 161 -1.50 -14.40 6.83
C LYS A 161 -1.44 -13.52 8.09
N PRO A 162 -0.32 -12.85 8.40
CA PRO A 162 -0.33 -11.78 9.38
C PRO A 162 -1.28 -10.66 8.95
N ILE A 163 -2.07 -10.11 9.88
CA ILE A 163 -3.00 -9.01 9.56
C ILE A 163 -2.26 -7.72 9.18
N THR A 164 -1.08 -7.51 9.77
CA THR A 164 -0.15 -6.44 9.40
C THR A 164 1.13 -7.09 8.88
N GLY A 165 1.45 -6.89 7.63
CA GLY A 165 2.63 -7.50 7.01
C GLY A 165 2.90 -6.89 5.64
N LEU A 166 4.16 -6.92 5.23
CA LEU A 166 4.61 -6.42 3.93
C LEU A 166 5.31 -7.53 3.16
N GLN A 167 5.21 -7.49 1.83
CA GLN A 167 5.99 -8.34 0.92
C GLN A 167 5.82 -9.85 1.13
N GLY A 168 4.64 -10.30 1.60
CA GLY A 168 4.38 -11.73 1.80
C GLY A 168 5.14 -12.37 2.97
N ARG A 169 5.79 -11.58 3.84
CA ARG A 169 6.49 -12.11 5.02
C ARG A 169 5.49 -12.71 6.00
N GLY A 170 5.82 -13.90 6.51
CA GLY A 170 4.98 -14.61 7.48
C GLY A 170 3.73 -15.28 6.90
N ILE A 171 3.52 -15.27 5.58
CA ILE A 171 2.46 -16.05 4.96
C ILE A 171 2.87 -17.53 4.95
N ILE A 172 2.00 -18.40 5.43
CA ILE A 172 2.26 -19.83 5.60
C ILE A 172 1.12 -20.62 4.97
N MET A 173 1.46 -21.69 4.26
CA MET A 173 0.50 -22.63 3.71
C MET A 173 0.23 -23.77 4.68
N ILE A 174 -1.02 -24.16 4.80
CA ILE A 174 -1.48 -25.41 5.39
C ILE A 174 -1.92 -26.29 4.22
N PRO A 175 -1.13 -27.31 3.86
CA PRO A 175 -1.43 -28.17 2.73
C PRO A 175 -2.59 -29.13 3.03
N GLU A 176 -3.13 -29.73 1.98
CA GLU A 176 -4.23 -30.72 2.07
C GLU A 176 -3.86 -31.90 2.96
N GLU A 177 -2.63 -32.38 2.85
CA GLU A 177 -2.12 -33.60 3.49
C GLU A 177 -1.72 -33.40 4.97
N MET A 178 -1.80 -32.19 5.52
CA MET A 178 -1.42 -31.96 6.92
C MET A 178 -2.28 -32.79 7.87
N ARG A 179 -1.64 -33.51 8.78
CA ARG A 179 -2.33 -34.36 9.76
C ARG A 179 -3.20 -33.51 10.69
N GLU A 180 -4.36 -34.02 11.04
CA GLU A 180 -5.34 -33.32 11.90
C GLU A 180 -4.74 -32.82 13.23
N GLY A 181 -3.92 -33.64 13.89
CA GLY A 181 -3.25 -33.25 15.13
C GLY A 181 -2.26 -32.11 14.99
N ASP A 182 -1.62 -32.00 13.86
CA ASP A 182 -0.57 -31.00 13.61
C ASP A 182 -1.21 -29.62 13.28
N ILE A 183 -2.46 -29.58 12.80
CA ILE A 183 -3.14 -28.31 12.45
C ILE A 183 -3.30 -27.42 13.67
N VAL A 184 -3.74 -27.96 14.80
CA VAL A 184 -3.95 -27.21 16.06
C VAL A 184 -2.64 -26.59 16.53
N ASP A 185 -1.58 -27.39 16.57
CA ASP A 185 -0.26 -26.93 17.00
C ASP A 185 0.30 -25.85 16.06
N TYR A 186 0.10 -26.03 14.76
CA TYR A 186 0.57 -25.10 13.73
C TYR A 186 -0.15 -23.76 13.76
N VAL A 187 -1.47 -23.78 13.93
CA VAL A 187 -2.30 -22.55 14.05
C VAL A 187 -1.96 -21.82 15.36
N SER A 188 -1.80 -22.55 16.47
CA SER A 188 -1.41 -21.96 17.76
C SER A 188 -0.03 -21.31 17.70
N TRP A 189 0.93 -22.00 17.09
CA TRP A 189 2.26 -21.45 16.87
C TRP A 189 2.22 -20.21 15.98
N PHE A 190 1.43 -20.23 14.89
CA PHE A 190 1.30 -19.08 14.00
C PHE A 190 0.70 -17.87 14.74
N GLN A 191 -0.37 -18.10 15.53
CA GLN A 191 -1.00 -17.05 16.34
C GLN A 191 0.02 -16.42 17.30
N ALA A 192 0.75 -17.22 18.04
CA ALA A 192 1.76 -16.73 18.98
C ALA A 192 2.88 -15.95 18.30
N LYS A 193 3.31 -16.37 17.11
CA LYS A 193 4.47 -15.79 16.42
C LYS A 193 4.12 -14.57 15.56
N TYR A 194 3.01 -14.61 14.84
CA TYR A 194 2.68 -13.62 13.81
C TYR A 194 1.32 -12.95 14.01
N GLY A 195 0.38 -13.66 14.62
CA GLY A 195 -1.03 -13.23 14.71
C GLY A 195 -1.25 -12.18 15.78
N LYS A 196 -0.45 -12.13 16.83
CA LYS A 196 -0.71 -11.26 18.00
C LYS A 196 -2.18 -11.34 18.39
N ASP A 197 -2.66 -12.56 18.57
CA ASP A 197 -4.03 -12.96 18.96
C ASP A 197 -5.07 -12.98 17.83
N VAL A 198 -4.83 -12.41 16.65
CA VAL A 198 -5.78 -12.49 15.52
C VAL A 198 -5.25 -13.41 14.43
N ILE A 199 -6.05 -14.38 14.05
CA ILE A 199 -5.79 -15.34 12.99
C ILE A 199 -6.55 -14.89 11.74
N TYR A 200 -5.84 -14.67 10.66
CA TYR A 200 -6.39 -14.45 9.32
C TYR A 200 -6.07 -15.69 8.49
N VAL A 201 -7.06 -16.51 8.24
CA VAL A 201 -6.94 -17.74 7.45
C VAL A 201 -7.79 -17.61 6.20
N GLN A 202 -7.23 -17.98 5.05
CA GLN A 202 -7.84 -17.84 3.75
C GLN A 202 -7.69 -19.14 2.96
N ARG A 203 -8.77 -19.57 2.27
CA ARG A 203 -8.71 -20.70 1.34
C ARG A 203 -7.64 -20.41 0.29
N PHE A 204 -6.76 -21.36 0.03
CA PHE A 204 -5.81 -21.29 -1.06
C PHE A 204 -6.55 -21.44 -2.39
N ILE A 205 -6.22 -20.58 -3.35
CA ILE A 205 -6.72 -20.68 -4.71
C ILE A 205 -5.61 -21.29 -5.56
N GLU A 206 -5.91 -22.41 -6.19
CA GLU A 206 -5.00 -23.00 -7.17
C GLU A 206 -4.86 -22.07 -8.37
N HIS A 207 -3.63 -21.76 -8.74
CA HIS A 207 -3.33 -20.72 -9.72
C HIS A 207 -2.17 -21.12 -10.65
N PRO A 208 -2.04 -20.56 -11.86
CA PRO A 208 -1.02 -20.96 -12.84
C PRO A 208 0.36 -20.37 -12.54
N GLN A 209 0.80 -20.41 -11.29
CA GLN A 209 2.13 -19.97 -10.79
C GLN A 209 2.40 -18.47 -11.02
N TYR A 210 1.38 -17.66 -11.25
CA TYR A 210 1.51 -16.21 -11.31
C TYR A 210 0.30 -15.52 -10.66
N ASP A 211 0.51 -14.30 -10.24
CA ASP A 211 -0.54 -13.33 -10.00
C ASP A 211 -0.35 -12.10 -10.89
N ILE A 212 -1.32 -11.21 -10.88
CA ILE A 212 -1.32 -9.99 -11.68
C ILE A 212 -1.23 -8.80 -10.72
N ARG A 213 -0.22 -7.97 -10.89
CA ARG A 213 -0.13 -6.65 -10.27
C ARG A 213 -0.65 -5.62 -11.26
N ALA A 214 -1.80 -5.03 -10.98
CA ALA A 214 -2.31 -3.86 -11.69
C ALA A 214 -1.98 -2.58 -10.92
N LEU A 215 -1.56 -1.54 -11.62
CA LEU A 215 -1.33 -0.20 -11.07
C LEU A 215 -2.48 0.71 -11.49
N VAL A 216 -3.22 1.20 -10.52
CA VAL A 216 -4.30 2.18 -10.71
C VAL A 216 -3.79 3.56 -10.31
N ILE A 217 -3.97 4.55 -11.19
CA ILE A 217 -3.66 5.96 -10.94
C ILE A 217 -4.87 6.78 -11.41
N GLY A 218 -5.47 7.55 -10.51
CA GLY A 218 -6.56 8.47 -10.85
C GLY A 218 -7.77 7.80 -11.48
N GLY A 219 -8.06 6.53 -11.13
CA GLY A 219 -9.18 5.78 -11.69
C GLY A 219 -8.89 5.14 -13.07
N GLU A 220 -7.62 5.03 -13.48
CA GLU A 220 -7.18 4.35 -14.69
C GLU A 220 -6.18 3.24 -14.35
N VAL A 221 -6.27 2.08 -15.02
CA VAL A 221 -5.23 1.04 -14.97
C VAL A 221 -4.10 1.43 -15.91
N VAL A 222 -3.02 1.98 -15.34
CA VAL A 222 -1.89 2.54 -16.11
C VAL A 222 -0.95 1.45 -16.63
N SER A 223 -0.79 0.37 -15.86
CA SER A 223 0.09 -0.75 -16.23
C SER A 223 -0.33 -2.02 -15.49
N LYS A 224 -0.06 -3.18 -16.10
CA LYS A 224 -0.26 -4.51 -15.54
C LYS A 224 0.94 -5.39 -15.79
N MET A 225 1.29 -6.24 -14.81
CA MET A 225 2.29 -7.29 -15.01
C MET A 225 1.83 -8.60 -14.37
N ARG A 226 2.22 -9.72 -14.96
CA ARG A 226 2.23 -11.01 -14.28
C ARG A 226 3.50 -11.12 -13.44
N ARG A 227 3.37 -11.57 -12.19
CA ARG A 227 4.50 -11.94 -11.34
C ARG A 227 4.61 -13.45 -11.34
N PHE A 228 5.42 -13.98 -12.24
CA PHE A 228 5.54 -15.41 -12.48
C PHE A 228 6.62 -16.05 -11.61
N ASN A 229 6.26 -17.08 -10.86
CA ASN A 229 7.19 -17.86 -10.02
C ASN A 229 7.06 -19.36 -10.27
N PRO A 230 7.89 -19.94 -11.15
CA PRO A 230 7.81 -21.36 -11.45
C PRO A 230 8.33 -22.27 -10.32
N GLN A 231 8.96 -21.72 -9.29
CA GLN A 231 9.58 -22.46 -8.20
C GLN A 231 8.72 -22.55 -6.94
N GLY A 232 7.56 -21.87 -6.92
CA GLY A 232 6.73 -21.87 -5.72
C GLY A 232 5.36 -21.23 -5.93
N TRP A 233 4.49 -21.44 -4.95
CA TRP A 233 3.15 -20.91 -4.95
C TRP A 233 3.05 -19.41 -4.60
N ARG A 234 4.15 -18.83 -4.06
CA ARG A 234 4.19 -17.39 -3.77
C ARG A 234 4.65 -16.63 -5.00
N THR A 235 3.85 -15.68 -5.42
CA THR A 235 4.02 -14.95 -6.68
C THR A 235 4.58 -13.54 -6.52
N ASN A 236 4.90 -13.11 -5.30
CA ASN A 236 5.48 -11.79 -5.08
C ASN A 236 6.97 -11.72 -5.48
N ILE A 237 7.43 -10.55 -5.95
CA ILE A 237 8.82 -10.33 -6.41
C ILE A 237 9.86 -10.70 -5.34
N SER A 238 9.57 -10.40 -4.04
CA SER A 238 10.48 -10.75 -2.94
C SER A 238 10.61 -12.27 -2.72
N ALA A 239 9.74 -13.09 -3.30
CA ALA A 239 9.83 -14.55 -3.33
C ALA A 239 10.51 -15.11 -4.61
N GLY A 240 11.06 -14.21 -5.44
CA GLY A 240 11.77 -14.60 -6.66
C GLY A 240 10.92 -14.61 -7.93
N ALA A 241 9.69 -14.08 -7.88
CA ALA A 241 8.88 -13.98 -9.08
C ALA A 241 9.48 -12.98 -10.09
N GLN A 242 9.31 -13.29 -11.37
CA GLN A 242 9.77 -12.46 -12.48
C GLN A 242 8.62 -11.63 -13.03
N PRO A 243 8.83 -10.33 -13.32
CA PRO A 243 7.84 -9.51 -14.00
C PRO A 243 7.73 -9.90 -15.48
N LEU A 244 6.52 -10.14 -15.95
CA LEU A 244 6.20 -10.41 -17.35
C LEU A 244 5.05 -9.49 -17.78
N PRO A 245 4.97 -9.08 -19.05
CA PRO A 245 3.83 -8.33 -19.57
C PRO A 245 2.51 -9.09 -19.34
N SER A 246 1.44 -8.37 -19.00
CA SER A 246 0.10 -8.95 -18.83
C SER A 246 -0.89 -8.35 -19.82
N GLN A 247 -1.66 -9.24 -20.47
CA GLN A 247 -2.82 -8.88 -21.28
C GLN A 247 -4.11 -9.42 -20.66
N ASP A 248 -4.06 -9.84 -19.38
CA ASP A 248 -5.22 -10.34 -18.67
C ASP A 248 -6.31 -9.25 -18.58
N ASP A 249 -7.56 -9.65 -18.76
CA ASP A 249 -8.72 -8.75 -18.65
C ASP A 249 -9.12 -8.59 -17.19
N VAL A 250 -8.43 -7.74 -16.49
CA VAL A 250 -8.59 -7.50 -15.03
C VAL A 250 -8.81 -6.03 -14.68
N ASP A 251 -9.01 -5.18 -15.68
CA ASP A 251 -9.08 -3.73 -15.44
C ASP A 251 -10.31 -3.38 -14.59
N GLU A 252 -11.47 -3.96 -14.88
CA GLU A 252 -12.70 -3.70 -14.14
C GLU A 252 -12.56 -4.10 -12.66
N ILE A 253 -12.06 -5.31 -12.38
CA ILE A 253 -11.87 -5.77 -10.98
C ILE A 253 -10.78 -4.98 -10.26
N ALA A 254 -9.74 -4.52 -10.97
CA ALA A 254 -8.70 -3.66 -10.41
C ALA A 254 -9.25 -2.29 -10.02
N LEU A 255 -10.06 -1.67 -10.88
CA LEU A 255 -10.71 -0.39 -10.61
C LEU A 255 -11.72 -0.50 -9.47
N GLN A 256 -12.55 -1.54 -9.47
CA GLN A 256 -13.49 -1.81 -8.38
C GLN A 256 -12.78 -1.99 -7.03
N ALA A 257 -11.66 -2.71 -7.01
CA ALA A 257 -10.87 -2.90 -5.79
C ALA A 257 -10.21 -1.59 -5.31
N ALA A 258 -9.69 -0.78 -6.23
CA ALA A 258 -9.12 0.53 -5.91
C ALA A 258 -10.19 1.48 -5.33
N GLU A 259 -11.38 1.55 -5.97
CA GLU A 259 -12.51 2.35 -5.50
C GLU A 259 -13.00 1.90 -4.12
N ALA A 260 -13.08 0.58 -3.87
CA ALA A 260 -13.53 0.02 -2.59
C ALA A 260 -12.70 0.52 -1.40
N VAL A 261 -11.43 0.78 -1.59
CA VAL A 261 -10.54 1.31 -0.55
C VAL A 261 -10.30 2.82 -0.65
N GLY A 262 -10.87 3.50 -1.65
CA GLY A 262 -10.63 4.92 -1.93
C GLY A 262 -9.21 5.19 -2.44
N GLY A 263 -8.66 4.26 -3.21
CA GLY A 263 -7.28 4.31 -3.70
C GLY A 263 -7.11 5.21 -4.92
N GLU A 264 -6.19 6.16 -4.83
CA GLU A 264 -5.85 7.10 -5.91
C GLU A 264 -4.63 6.66 -6.72
N ILE A 265 -3.55 6.27 -6.03
CA ILE A 265 -2.34 5.65 -6.63
C ILE A 265 -2.11 4.36 -5.88
N VAL A 266 -2.60 3.25 -6.40
CA VAL A 266 -2.58 1.96 -5.70
C VAL A 266 -2.17 0.81 -6.60
N GLY A 267 -1.55 -0.20 -6.00
CA GLY A 267 -1.30 -1.47 -6.66
C GLY A 267 -2.31 -2.52 -6.20
N VAL A 268 -2.99 -3.16 -7.14
CA VAL A 268 -3.96 -4.22 -6.88
C VAL A 268 -3.34 -5.57 -7.23
N ASP A 269 -3.36 -6.51 -6.29
CA ASP A 269 -2.89 -7.88 -6.49
C ASP A 269 -4.06 -8.80 -6.78
N ILE A 270 -4.09 -9.38 -7.98
CA ILE A 270 -5.18 -10.19 -8.51
C ILE A 270 -4.64 -11.58 -8.84
N LEU A 271 -5.29 -12.60 -8.32
CA LEU A 271 -4.93 -14.00 -8.53
C LEU A 271 -5.90 -14.65 -9.53
N PRO A 272 -5.43 -15.10 -10.71
CA PRO A 272 -6.22 -15.95 -11.57
C PRO A 272 -6.30 -17.35 -10.97
N SER A 273 -7.49 -17.97 -10.93
CA SER A 273 -7.60 -19.39 -10.62
C SER A 273 -7.38 -20.23 -11.86
N VAL A 274 -7.05 -21.52 -11.67
CA VAL A 274 -7.00 -22.49 -12.78
C VAL A 274 -8.35 -22.73 -13.45
N GLU A 275 -9.44 -22.34 -12.79
CA GLU A 275 -10.83 -22.41 -13.30
C GLU A 275 -11.20 -21.19 -14.15
N GLY A 276 -10.33 -20.16 -14.20
CA GLY A 276 -10.54 -18.94 -15.00
C GLY A 276 -11.19 -17.78 -14.23
N ASP A 277 -11.43 -17.92 -12.93
CA ASP A 277 -11.91 -16.84 -12.08
C ASP A 277 -10.76 -15.94 -11.60
N TYR A 278 -11.06 -14.66 -11.34
CA TYR A 278 -10.12 -13.73 -10.73
C TYR A 278 -10.51 -13.37 -9.30
N TYR A 279 -9.52 -13.35 -8.41
CA TYR A 279 -9.69 -13.01 -7.00
C TYR A 279 -8.73 -11.88 -6.62
N VAL A 280 -9.23 -10.82 -5.99
CA VAL A 280 -8.37 -9.79 -5.41
C VAL A 280 -7.77 -10.30 -4.12
N LEU A 281 -6.45 -10.21 -3.96
CA LEU A 281 -5.73 -10.61 -2.75
C LEU A 281 -5.49 -9.43 -1.81
N GLU A 282 -5.06 -8.30 -2.35
CA GLU A 282 -4.77 -7.09 -1.59
C GLU A 282 -4.70 -5.85 -2.49
N VAL A 283 -4.84 -4.68 -1.85
CA VAL A 283 -4.57 -3.37 -2.44
C VAL A 283 -3.47 -2.69 -1.64
N ASN A 284 -2.46 -2.17 -2.32
CA ASN A 284 -1.30 -1.51 -1.73
C ASN A 284 -1.36 0.00 -1.95
N ALA A 285 -1.42 0.78 -0.87
CA ALA A 285 -1.41 2.25 -0.93
C ALA A 285 -0.02 2.85 -1.25
N PHE A 286 1.04 2.06 -1.19
CA PHE A 286 2.41 2.47 -1.52
C PHE A 286 3.00 1.55 -2.60
N PRO A 287 2.43 1.51 -3.81
CA PRO A 287 2.82 0.53 -4.80
C PRO A 287 4.27 0.69 -5.22
N GLY A 288 5.02 -0.41 -5.21
CA GLY A 288 6.26 -0.50 -5.97
C GLY A 288 5.91 -0.74 -7.44
N TRP A 289 6.51 0.03 -8.34
CA TRP A 289 6.21 0.00 -9.78
C TRP A 289 7.44 -0.26 -10.66
N GLN A 290 8.62 -0.53 -10.08
CA GLN A 290 9.82 -0.79 -10.86
C GLN A 290 9.61 -1.94 -11.85
N GLY A 291 9.13 -3.11 -11.39
CA GLY A 291 8.87 -4.23 -12.28
C GLY A 291 7.74 -3.95 -13.30
N LEU A 292 6.76 -3.10 -12.96
CA LEU A 292 5.73 -2.65 -13.90
C LEU A 292 6.34 -1.78 -15.01
N GLN A 293 7.29 -0.89 -14.66
CA GLN A 293 7.98 -0.06 -15.65
C GLN A 293 8.85 -0.87 -16.61
N GLU A 294 9.37 -2.02 -16.18
CA GLU A 294 10.16 -2.92 -17.04
C GLU A 294 9.32 -3.60 -18.13
N VAL A 295 8.00 -3.64 -17.97
CA VAL A 295 7.09 -4.35 -18.88
C VAL A 295 6.10 -3.44 -19.60
N THR A 296 6.26 -2.12 -19.50
CA THR A 296 5.41 -1.14 -20.20
C THR A 296 6.26 -0.03 -20.83
N ASP A 297 5.87 0.41 -22.01
CA ASP A 297 6.48 1.56 -22.70
C ASP A 297 5.96 2.90 -22.14
N ARG A 298 4.79 2.88 -21.45
CA ARG A 298 4.21 4.07 -20.82
C ARG A 298 5.05 4.46 -19.60
N SER A 299 5.43 5.74 -19.49
CA SER A 299 6.09 6.26 -18.30
C SER A 299 5.10 6.32 -17.12
N ILE A 300 5.29 5.45 -16.16
CA ILE A 300 4.46 5.42 -14.94
C ILE A 300 4.70 6.69 -14.11
N ALA A 301 5.93 7.18 -14.08
CA ALA A 301 6.26 8.40 -13.36
C ALA A 301 5.57 9.63 -13.96
N GLU A 302 5.49 9.74 -15.31
CA GLU A 302 4.73 10.80 -15.97
C GLU A 302 3.25 10.71 -15.64
N ALA A 303 2.64 9.53 -15.71
CA ALA A 303 1.25 9.33 -15.35
C ALA A 303 0.96 9.72 -13.88
N ALA A 304 1.87 9.38 -12.96
CA ALA A 304 1.74 9.78 -11.57
C ALA A 304 1.85 11.31 -11.40
N VAL A 305 2.83 11.95 -12.04
CA VAL A 305 2.97 13.43 -11.99
C VAL A 305 1.77 14.12 -12.64
N ASP A 306 1.26 13.64 -13.79
CA ASP A 306 0.06 14.18 -14.44
C ASP A 306 -1.13 14.14 -13.49
N TYR A 307 -1.35 13.01 -12.82
CA TYR A 307 -2.42 12.88 -11.84
C TYR A 307 -2.24 13.83 -10.64
N LEU A 308 -1.04 13.88 -10.05
CA LEU A 308 -0.77 14.78 -8.92
C LEU A 308 -1.02 16.26 -9.30
N CYS A 309 -0.62 16.66 -10.49
CA CYS A 309 -0.86 18.02 -11.00
C CYS A 309 -2.33 18.30 -11.25
N SER A 310 -3.14 17.32 -11.63
CA SER A 310 -4.57 17.49 -11.85
C SER A 310 -5.37 17.74 -10.55
N LEU A 311 -4.75 17.50 -9.39
CA LEU A 311 -5.33 17.71 -8.06
C LEU A 311 -5.05 19.10 -7.47
N LEU A 312 -4.23 19.89 -8.12
CA LEU A 312 -3.79 21.23 -7.71
C LEU A 312 -4.60 22.31 -8.43
#